data_4c356b430f44096c47913d4e13708201
#
_entry.id   4c356b430f44096c47913d4e13708201
#
_cell.length_a   1.000
_cell.length_b   1.000
_cell.length_c   1.000
_cell.angle_alpha   90.00
_cell.angle_beta   90.00
_cell.angle_gamma   90.00
#
_symmetry.space_group_name_H-M   'P 1'
#
loop_
_entity.id
_entity.type
_entity.pdbx_description
1 polymer ?
#
loop_
_entity_poly.entity_id
_entity_poly.type
_entity_poly.pdbx_seq_one_letter_code
_entity_poly.pdbx_strand_id
1 'polypeptide(L)'
;MGKLGYIVRCIAHMDYSALFDTVKQVHKLSGKPRAVILADIVSCGFKYGAGYKDYLLCEFYNLNSEQRATFVTRGINNTVVKLLNDPDYYHILDNKTEFYTMFNDYLHRKWLNFAKCSKSEFVDFMQEFDEIICKPDDLCCGKGVDKLKKADFGSLDDMYDELKRRHISIVEEVVKQHHDMSRINPDSVNT
;
A
#
# COMPACT_ATOMS: atom_id res chain seq x y z
N MET A 1 -6.14 -25.15 0.30
CA MET A 1 -5.91 -25.12 -1.17
C MET A 1 -4.47 -25.54 -1.43
N GLY A 2 -4.23 -26.58 -2.23
CA GLY A 2 -2.86 -27.07 -2.51
C GLY A 2 -2.05 -26.08 -3.35
N LYS A 3 -0.71 -26.25 -3.39
CA LYS A 3 0.24 -25.40 -4.15
C LYS A 3 -0.17 -25.24 -5.62
N LEU A 4 -0.70 -26.29 -6.25
CA LEU A 4 -1.18 -26.28 -7.63
C LEU A 4 -2.39 -25.35 -7.82
N GLY A 5 -3.37 -25.42 -6.93
CA GLY A 5 -4.57 -24.56 -7.01
C GLY A 5 -4.23 -23.06 -6.82
N TYR A 6 -3.22 -22.76 -6.00
CA TYR A 6 -2.71 -21.39 -5.87
C TYR A 6 -2.08 -20.90 -7.19
N ILE A 7 -1.27 -21.72 -7.83
CA ILE A 7 -0.59 -21.36 -9.10
C ILE A 7 -1.63 -21.13 -10.22
N VAL A 8 -2.62 -22.03 -10.35
CA VAL A 8 -3.70 -21.87 -11.35
C VAL A 8 -4.46 -20.58 -11.13
N ARG A 9 -4.78 -20.24 -9.88
CA ARG A 9 -5.42 -18.97 -9.53
C ARG A 9 -4.55 -17.75 -9.88
N CYS A 10 -3.25 -17.81 -9.60
CA CYS A 10 -2.31 -16.75 -9.95
C CYS A 10 -2.26 -16.53 -11.48
N ILE A 11 -2.25 -17.60 -12.27
CA ILE A 11 -2.26 -17.54 -13.73
C ILE A 11 -3.58 -16.94 -14.23
N ALA A 12 -4.73 -17.38 -13.69
CA ALA A 12 -6.05 -16.90 -14.12
C ALA A 12 -6.28 -15.41 -13.84
N HIS A 13 -5.66 -14.86 -12.77
CA HIS A 13 -5.81 -13.45 -12.36
C HIS A 13 -4.54 -12.62 -12.60
N MET A 14 -3.63 -13.10 -13.46
CA MET A 14 -2.39 -12.40 -13.76
C MET A 14 -2.65 -11.20 -14.69
N ASP A 15 -2.05 -10.08 -14.37
CA ASP A 15 -1.94 -8.96 -15.31
C ASP A 15 -0.84 -9.26 -16.32
N TYR A 16 -1.26 -9.77 -17.47
CA TYR A 16 -0.35 -10.15 -18.56
C TYR A 16 0.34 -8.94 -19.16
N SER A 17 -0.30 -7.76 -19.20
CA SER A 17 0.34 -6.53 -19.69
C SER A 17 1.53 -6.17 -18.81
N ALA A 18 1.34 -6.15 -17.48
CA ALA A 18 2.40 -5.88 -16.53
C ALA A 18 3.51 -6.94 -16.54
N LEU A 19 3.17 -8.23 -16.80
CA LEU A 19 4.18 -9.29 -17.00
C LEU A 19 5.06 -8.98 -18.20
N PHE A 20 4.47 -8.68 -19.37
CA PHE A 20 5.25 -8.40 -20.58
C PHE A 20 6.05 -7.10 -20.47
N ASP A 21 5.54 -6.11 -19.78
CA ASP A 21 6.30 -4.87 -19.52
C ASP A 21 7.48 -5.14 -18.57
N THR A 22 7.31 -6.01 -17.57
CA THR A 22 8.43 -6.49 -16.73
C THR A 22 9.48 -7.20 -17.58
N VAL A 23 9.09 -8.10 -18.49
CA VAL A 23 10.02 -8.79 -19.39
C VAL A 23 10.80 -7.80 -20.26
N LYS A 24 10.12 -6.77 -20.82
CA LYS A 24 10.78 -5.71 -21.59
C LYS A 24 11.78 -4.92 -20.74
N GLN A 25 11.41 -4.57 -19.53
CA GLN A 25 12.25 -3.80 -18.61
C GLN A 25 13.50 -4.62 -18.22
N VAL A 26 13.32 -5.88 -17.81
CA VAL A 26 14.44 -6.77 -17.46
C VAL A 26 15.35 -7.03 -18.68
N HIS A 27 14.79 -7.14 -19.89
CA HIS A 27 15.58 -7.25 -21.11
C HIS A 27 16.50 -6.03 -21.29
N LYS A 28 15.99 -4.82 -21.08
CA LYS A 28 16.79 -3.58 -21.17
C LYS A 28 17.89 -3.53 -20.10
N LEU A 29 17.61 -4.01 -18.88
CA LEU A 29 18.55 -3.98 -17.77
C LEU A 29 19.64 -5.04 -17.86
N SER A 30 19.28 -6.26 -18.30
CA SER A 30 20.17 -7.44 -18.26
C SER A 30 20.77 -7.85 -19.59
N GLY A 31 20.22 -7.37 -20.71
CA GLY A 31 20.58 -7.81 -22.06
C GLY A 31 20.11 -9.23 -22.43
N LYS A 32 19.49 -9.96 -21.48
CA LYS A 32 19.05 -11.35 -21.71
C LYS A 32 17.88 -11.41 -22.71
N PRO A 33 17.77 -12.48 -23.54
CA PRO A 33 16.64 -12.65 -24.44
C PRO A 33 15.30 -12.72 -23.70
N ARG A 34 14.26 -12.08 -24.24
CA ARG A 34 12.93 -12.02 -23.60
C ARG A 34 12.32 -13.39 -23.30
N ALA A 35 12.51 -14.37 -24.19
CA ALA A 35 12.02 -15.74 -23.98
C ALA A 35 12.70 -16.41 -22.78
N VAL A 36 14.00 -16.19 -22.59
CA VAL A 36 14.76 -16.71 -21.44
C VAL A 36 14.27 -16.06 -20.15
N ILE A 37 14.03 -14.74 -20.15
CA ILE A 37 13.51 -14.01 -19.00
C ILE A 37 12.12 -14.55 -18.62
N LEU A 38 11.23 -14.72 -19.60
CA LEU A 38 9.89 -15.23 -19.34
C LEU A 38 9.92 -16.65 -18.75
N ALA A 39 10.75 -17.54 -19.31
CA ALA A 39 10.93 -18.90 -18.80
C ALA A 39 11.49 -18.90 -17.38
N ASP A 40 12.44 -18.01 -17.09
CA ASP A 40 13.03 -17.88 -15.74
C ASP A 40 12.02 -17.30 -14.73
N ILE A 41 11.20 -16.32 -15.09
CA ILE A 41 10.08 -15.82 -14.26
C ILE A 41 9.13 -16.97 -13.91
N VAL A 42 8.72 -17.77 -14.88
CA VAL A 42 7.83 -18.92 -14.64
C VAL A 42 8.51 -19.94 -13.71
N SER A 43 9.78 -20.27 -13.98
CA SER A 43 10.57 -21.16 -13.10
C SER A 43 10.67 -20.64 -11.67
N CYS A 44 10.90 -19.33 -11.49
CA CYS A 44 10.94 -18.68 -10.18
C CYS A 44 9.59 -18.71 -9.45
N GLY A 45 8.48 -18.61 -10.19
CA GLY A 45 7.14 -18.77 -9.64
C GLY A 45 6.94 -20.15 -9.00
N PHE A 46 7.38 -21.21 -9.68
CA PHE A 46 7.28 -22.59 -9.16
C PHE A 46 8.27 -22.90 -8.04
N LYS A 47 9.51 -22.46 -8.16
CA LYS A 47 10.58 -22.82 -7.22
C LYS A 47 10.55 -21.99 -5.95
N TYR A 48 10.39 -20.68 -6.09
CA TYR A 48 10.55 -19.70 -5.01
C TYR A 48 9.26 -18.99 -4.64
N GLY A 49 8.13 -19.25 -5.33
CA GLY A 49 6.90 -18.50 -5.14
C GLY A 49 7.02 -17.01 -5.54
N ALA A 50 7.99 -16.69 -6.41
CA ALA A 50 8.27 -15.34 -6.86
C ALA A 50 7.41 -14.98 -8.08
N GLY A 51 6.63 -13.90 -7.99
CA GLY A 51 5.94 -13.33 -9.12
C GLY A 51 6.86 -12.46 -10.00
N TYR A 52 6.35 -11.98 -11.14
CA TYR A 52 7.12 -11.12 -12.03
C TYR A 52 7.55 -9.80 -11.37
N LYS A 53 6.77 -9.30 -10.40
CA LYS A 53 7.15 -8.11 -9.61
C LYS A 53 8.30 -8.41 -8.66
N ASP A 54 8.28 -9.55 -7.96
CA ASP A 54 9.40 -9.97 -7.11
C ASP A 54 10.67 -10.17 -7.95
N TYR A 55 10.51 -10.78 -9.14
CA TYR A 55 11.61 -11.03 -10.06
C TYR A 55 12.34 -9.75 -10.49
N LEU A 56 11.58 -8.69 -10.76
CA LEU A 56 12.13 -7.38 -11.10
C LEU A 56 12.72 -6.68 -9.87
N LEU A 57 11.95 -6.58 -8.80
CA LEU A 57 12.29 -5.79 -7.61
C LEU A 57 13.54 -6.35 -6.89
N CYS A 58 13.62 -7.68 -6.78
CA CYS A 58 14.74 -8.37 -6.13
C CYS A 58 15.86 -8.74 -7.12
N GLU A 59 15.79 -8.23 -8.35
CA GLU A 59 16.78 -8.46 -9.42
C GLU A 59 17.12 -9.95 -9.64
N PHE A 60 16.15 -10.84 -9.57
CA PHE A 60 16.35 -12.28 -9.69
C PHE A 60 17.11 -12.68 -10.95
N TYR A 61 17.02 -11.88 -12.00
CA TYR A 61 17.78 -12.08 -13.24
C TYR A 61 19.30 -11.99 -13.06
N ASN A 62 19.79 -11.40 -11.96
CA ASN A 62 21.22 -11.29 -11.62
C ASN A 62 21.66 -12.31 -10.56
N LEU A 63 20.73 -13.05 -9.95
CA LEU A 63 21.00 -13.92 -8.82
C LEU A 63 21.10 -15.40 -9.24
N ASN A 64 21.96 -16.14 -8.51
CA ASN A 64 22.01 -17.60 -8.58
C ASN A 64 20.91 -18.26 -7.72
N SER A 65 20.79 -19.59 -7.78
CA SER A 65 19.74 -20.34 -7.08
C SER A 65 19.81 -20.22 -5.55
N GLU A 66 20.99 -20.17 -4.98
CA GLU A 66 21.20 -20.03 -3.53
C GLU A 66 20.78 -18.64 -3.06
N GLN A 67 21.21 -17.61 -3.77
CA GLN A 67 20.82 -16.24 -3.48
C GLN A 67 19.32 -16.04 -3.59
N ARG A 68 18.66 -16.56 -4.65
CA ARG A 68 17.19 -16.47 -4.81
C ARG A 68 16.45 -17.16 -3.67
N ALA A 69 16.99 -18.23 -3.10
CA ALA A 69 16.39 -18.96 -2.00
C ALA A 69 16.37 -18.18 -0.66
N THR A 70 17.19 -17.13 -0.52
CA THR A 70 17.21 -16.30 0.70
C THR A 70 16.08 -15.26 0.77
N PHE A 71 15.35 -15.03 -0.32
CA PHE A 71 14.30 -14.01 -0.36
C PHE A 71 12.96 -14.54 0.15
N VAL A 72 12.29 -13.74 0.97
CA VAL A 72 10.88 -13.95 1.31
C VAL A 72 10.04 -13.34 0.20
N THR A 73 9.73 -14.15 -0.80
CA THR A 73 8.88 -13.76 -1.93
C THR A 73 7.41 -13.63 -1.52
N ARG A 74 6.59 -13.03 -2.37
CA ARG A 74 5.14 -12.89 -2.12
C ARG A 74 4.45 -14.23 -1.83
N GLY A 75 4.82 -15.30 -2.51
CA GLY A 75 4.24 -16.63 -2.27
C GLY A 75 4.63 -17.20 -0.91
N ILE A 76 5.87 -16.99 -0.46
CA ILE A 76 6.33 -17.37 0.87
C ILE A 76 5.63 -16.52 1.93
N ASN A 77 5.60 -15.19 1.75
CA ASN A 77 4.93 -14.27 2.65
C ASN A 77 3.44 -14.63 2.85
N ASN A 78 2.72 -14.92 1.77
CA ASN A 78 1.33 -15.36 1.87
C ASN A 78 1.16 -16.66 2.68
N THR A 79 2.14 -17.53 2.67
CA THR A 79 2.13 -18.76 3.50
C THR A 79 2.38 -18.41 4.97
N VAL A 80 3.36 -17.55 5.23
CA VAL A 80 3.68 -17.07 6.59
C VAL A 80 2.49 -16.35 7.21
N VAL A 81 1.88 -15.43 6.48
CA VAL A 81 0.68 -14.70 6.94
C VAL A 81 -0.46 -15.66 7.31
N LYS A 82 -0.71 -16.69 6.49
CA LYS A 82 -1.76 -17.70 6.79
C LYS A 82 -1.46 -18.57 8.00
N LEU A 83 -0.20 -18.78 8.31
CA LEU A 83 0.21 -19.62 9.45
C LEU A 83 0.25 -18.85 10.76
N LEU A 84 0.64 -17.58 10.71
CA LEU A 84 0.95 -16.79 11.90
C LEU A 84 -0.13 -15.78 12.26
N ASN A 85 -0.96 -15.35 11.31
CA ASN A 85 -2.00 -14.38 11.57
C ASN A 85 -3.35 -15.06 11.74
N ASP A 86 -4.10 -14.61 12.74
CA ASP A 86 -5.47 -15.03 12.97
C ASP A 86 -6.41 -14.25 12.02
N PRO A 87 -7.19 -14.94 11.16
CA PRO A 87 -8.12 -14.29 10.23
C PRO A 87 -9.16 -13.39 10.91
N ASP A 88 -9.54 -13.72 12.14
CA ASP A 88 -10.56 -12.98 12.89
C ASP A 88 -10.12 -11.54 13.23
N TYR A 89 -8.82 -11.26 13.13
CA TYR A 89 -8.25 -9.93 13.40
C TYR A 89 -7.82 -9.16 12.14
N TYR A 90 -7.98 -9.72 10.93
CA TYR A 90 -7.57 -9.04 9.70
C TYR A 90 -8.30 -7.71 9.48
N HIS A 91 -9.59 -7.65 9.84
CA HIS A 91 -10.41 -6.46 9.68
C HIS A 91 -9.80 -5.22 10.37
N ILE A 92 -9.14 -5.40 11.51
CA ILE A 92 -8.49 -4.31 12.25
C ILE A 92 -7.38 -3.64 11.42
N LEU A 93 -6.63 -4.42 10.65
CA LEU A 93 -5.55 -3.93 9.81
C LEU A 93 -6.02 -3.47 8.43
N ASP A 94 -7.13 -4.03 7.95
CA ASP A 94 -7.71 -3.69 6.64
C ASP A 94 -8.58 -2.42 6.73
N ASN A 95 -9.26 -2.21 7.86
CA ASN A 95 -10.10 -1.03 8.11
C ASN A 95 -9.34 0.03 8.90
N LYS A 96 -9.07 1.19 8.26
CA LYS A 96 -8.28 2.26 8.88
C LYS A 96 -8.95 2.85 10.11
N THR A 97 -10.27 3.01 10.11
CA THR A 97 -11.00 3.56 11.26
C THR A 97 -10.90 2.64 12.47
N GLU A 98 -10.99 1.32 12.28
CA GLU A 98 -10.80 0.35 13.36
C GLU A 98 -9.36 0.36 13.87
N PHE A 99 -8.38 0.37 12.96
CA PHE A 99 -6.97 0.49 13.32
C PHE A 99 -6.70 1.75 14.15
N TYR A 100 -7.16 2.91 13.68
CA TYR A 100 -6.97 4.18 14.39
C TYR A 100 -7.64 4.20 15.76
N THR A 101 -8.81 3.58 15.88
CA THR A 101 -9.52 3.47 17.17
C THR A 101 -8.78 2.56 18.14
N MET A 102 -8.34 1.39 17.68
CA MET A 102 -7.66 0.40 18.52
C MET A 102 -6.27 0.85 18.95
N PHE A 103 -5.52 1.48 18.04
CA PHE A 103 -4.14 1.91 18.27
C PHE A 103 -3.99 3.41 18.55
N ASN A 104 -5.05 4.09 18.96
CA ASN A 104 -5.08 5.53 19.20
C ASN A 104 -3.91 6.03 20.05
N ASP A 105 -3.59 5.34 21.13
CA ASP A 105 -2.53 5.72 22.07
C ASP A 105 -1.12 5.65 21.48
N TYR A 106 -0.96 4.96 20.34
CA TYR A 106 0.31 4.79 19.64
C TYR A 106 0.46 5.67 18.41
N LEU A 107 -0.61 6.35 17.96
CA LEU A 107 -0.57 7.14 16.73
C LEU A 107 0.19 8.45 16.89
N HIS A 108 0.21 9.02 18.11
CA HIS A 108 0.89 10.28 18.46
C HIS A 108 0.58 11.45 17.50
N ARG A 109 -0.61 11.45 16.89
CA ARG A 109 -1.12 12.50 16.01
C ARG A 109 -2.63 12.67 16.22
N LYS A 110 -3.11 13.89 15.99
CA LYS A 110 -4.53 14.17 16.06
C LYS A 110 -5.25 13.66 14.81
N TRP A 111 -6.36 13.01 15.03
CA TRP A 111 -7.21 12.50 13.96
C TRP A 111 -8.69 12.56 14.37
N LEU A 112 -9.56 12.53 13.37
CA LEU A 112 -11.00 12.55 13.55
C LEU A 112 -11.62 11.41 12.71
N ASN A 113 -12.53 10.65 13.34
CA ASN A 113 -13.39 9.71 12.61
C ASN A 113 -14.42 10.50 11.80
N PHE A 114 -14.05 10.93 10.61
CA PHE A 114 -14.86 11.80 9.79
C PHE A 114 -16.15 11.14 9.30
N ALA A 115 -16.14 9.81 9.12
CA ALA A 115 -17.35 9.08 8.71
C ALA A 115 -18.50 9.26 9.72
N LYS A 116 -18.15 9.33 11.02
CA LYS A 116 -19.10 9.38 12.14
C LYS A 116 -19.23 10.77 12.79
N CYS A 117 -18.36 11.71 12.49
CA CYS A 117 -18.37 13.03 13.13
C CYS A 117 -19.53 13.90 12.62
N SER A 118 -19.99 14.76 13.51
CA SER A 118 -20.86 15.88 13.17
C SER A 118 -20.07 17.01 12.50
N LYS A 119 -20.80 17.91 11.83
CA LYS A 119 -20.20 19.11 11.22
C LYS A 119 -19.52 20.01 12.28
N SER A 120 -20.10 20.13 13.49
CA SER A 120 -19.52 20.90 14.58
C SER A 120 -18.18 20.33 15.03
N GLU A 121 -18.08 19.00 15.23
CA GLU A 121 -16.84 18.35 15.62
C GLU A 121 -15.75 18.51 14.55
N PHE A 122 -16.13 18.49 13.27
CA PHE A 122 -15.18 18.78 12.19
C PHE A 122 -14.70 20.23 12.22
N VAL A 123 -15.60 21.18 12.42
CA VAL A 123 -15.24 22.60 12.51
C VAL A 123 -14.31 22.85 13.69
N ASP A 124 -14.59 22.26 14.85
CA ASP A 124 -13.74 22.36 16.05
C ASP A 124 -12.35 21.75 15.80
N PHE A 125 -12.29 20.57 15.16
CA PHE A 125 -11.02 19.96 14.76
C PHE A 125 -10.21 20.87 13.84
N MET A 126 -10.88 21.46 12.85
CA MET A 126 -10.24 22.34 11.86
C MET A 126 -9.80 23.70 12.43
N GLN A 127 -10.18 24.09 13.67
CA GLN A 127 -9.64 25.30 14.30
C GLN A 127 -8.14 25.19 14.60
N GLU A 128 -7.64 23.97 14.80
CA GLU A 128 -6.24 23.73 15.12
C GLU A 128 -5.33 23.59 13.89
N PHE A 129 -5.90 23.37 12.70
CA PHE A 129 -5.14 23.04 11.49
C PHE A 129 -5.54 23.89 10.30
N ASP A 130 -4.56 24.33 9.51
CA ASP A 130 -4.78 24.98 8.22
C ASP A 130 -4.81 23.98 7.05
N GLU A 131 -4.21 22.81 7.26
CA GLU A 131 -4.16 21.73 6.28
C GLU A 131 -4.32 20.38 6.98
N ILE A 132 -4.93 19.43 6.28
CA ILE A 132 -5.21 18.08 6.78
C ILE A 132 -4.91 17.03 5.73
N ILE A 133 -4.72 15.79 6.19
CA ILE A 133 -4.72 14.59 5.33
C ILE A 133 -6.09 13.92 5.43
N CYS A 134 -6.65 13.56 4.27
CA CYS A 134 -7.93 12.87 4.16
C CYS A 134 -7.72 11.47 3.62
N LYS A 135 -8.38 10.48 4.22
CA LYS A 135 -8.23 9.06 3.83
C LYS A 135 -9.59 8.36 3.76
N PRO A 136 -9.89 7.61 2.69
CA PRO A 136 -10.97 6.64 2.67
C PRO A 136 -10.58 5.40 3.49
N ASP A 137 -11.56 4.62 3.94
CA ASP A 137 -11.34 3.49 4.84
C ASP A 137 -10.70 2.29 4.15
N ASP A 138 -11.17 1.96 2.97
CA ASP A 138 -10.96 0.68 2.29
C ASP A 138 -9.90 0.68 1.17
N LEU A 139 -9.25 1.83 0.89
CA LEU A 139 -8.23 1.92 -0.14
C LEU A 139 -6.82 1.78 0.43
N CYS A 140 -5.93 1.16 -0.32
CA CYS A 140 -4.53 0.91 0.06
C CYS A 140 -3.54 1.61 -0.89
N CYS A 141 -2.25 1.59 -0.53
CA CYS A 141 -1.15 2.11 -1.34
C CYS A 141 -1.27 3.59 -1.70
N GLY A 142 -1.77 4.41 -0.77
CA GLY A 142 -1.92 5.86 -0.96
C GLY A 142 -3.09 6.27 -1.87
N LYS A 143 -3.87 5.33 -2.40
CA LYS A 143 -5.03 5.68 -3.22
C LYS A 143 -6.07 6.43 -2.40
N GLY A 144 -6.58 7.54 -2.94
CA GLY A 144 -7.58 8.36 -2.29
C GLY A 144 -7.09 9.13 -1.06
N VAL A 145 -5.79 9.09 -0.76
CA VAL A 145 -5.17 9.92 0.27
C VAL A 145 -4.83 11.27 -0.34
N ASP A 146 -5.42 12.33 0.20
CA ASP A 146 -5.19 13.68 -0.27
C ASP A 146 -4.83 14.62 0.88
N LYS A 147 -4.01 15.61 0.56
CA LYS A 147 -3.71 16.74 1.42
C LYS A 147 -4.54 17.94 0.98
N LEU A 148 -5.36 18.47 1.88
CA LEU A 148 -6.26 19.59 1.61
C LEU A 148 -5.98 20.75 2.55
N LYS A 149 -6.16 21.99 2.04
CA LYS A 149 -5.99 23.22 2.80
C LYS A 149 -7.33 23.91 2.98
N LYS A 150 -7.55 24.54 4.15
CA LYS A 150 -8.71 25.40 4.38
C LYS A 150 -8.90 26.45 3.27
N ALA A 151 -7.80 27.05 2.84
CA ALA A 151 -7.81 28.14 1.87
C ALA A 151 -8.31 27.73 0.47
N ASP A 152 -8.39 26.42 0.19
CA ASP A 152 -8.88 25.89 -1.08
C ASP A 152 -10.43 25.85 -1.14
N PHE A 153 -11.09 26.18 -0.01
CA PHE A 153 -12.57 26.13 0.13
C PHE A 153 -13.12 27.48 0.53
N GLY A 154 -14.36 27.77 0.11
CA GLY A 154 -15.06 29.00 0.46
C GLY A 154 -15.43 29.07 1.94
N SER A 155 -15.67 27.93 2.58
CA SER A 155 -15.97 27.78 4.01
C SER A 155 -15.61 26.37 4.50
N LEU A 156 -15.59 26.19 5.85
CA LEU A 156 -15.45 24.85 6.44
C LEU A 156 -16.68 23.97 6.17
N ASP A 157 -17.83 24.58 5.93
CA ASP A 157 -19.05 23.89 5.54
C ASP A 157 -18.90 23.26 4.15
N ASP A 158 -18.38 24.02 3.18
CA ASP A 158 -18.10 23.53 1.83
C ASP A 158 -17.06 22.41 1.86
N MET A 159 -16.03 22.57 2.69
CA MET A 159 -15.02 21.54 2.88
C MET A 159 -15.60 20.24 3.46
N TYR A 160 -16.45 20.35 4.50
CA TYR A 160 -17.13 19.19 5.10
C TYR A 160 -17.99 18.45 4.08
N ASP A 161 -18.81 19.19 3.32
CA ASP A 161 -19.72 18.60 2.34
C ASP A 161 -18.96 17.93 1.19
N GLU A 162 -17.84 18.51 0.74
CA GLU A 162 -16.96 17.91 -0.25
C GLU A 162 -16.32 16.61 0.28
N LEU A 163 -15.83 16.58 1.51
CA LEU A 163 -15.26 15.37 2.12
C LEU A 163 -16.30 14.25 2.26
N LYS A 164 -17.55 14.60 2.62
CA LYS A 164 -18.67 13.63 2.64
C LYS A 164 -18.97 13.08 1.25
N ARG A 165 -18.99 13.93 0.23
CA ARG A 165 -19.19 13.52 -1.18
C ARG A 165 -18.09 12.57 -1.65
N ARG A 166 -16.86 12.75 -1.18
CA ARG A 166 -15.70 11.91 -1.51
C ARG A 166 -15.60 10.65 -0.67
N HIS A 167 -16.55 10.38 0.21
CA HIS A 167 -16.56 9.23 1.12
C HIS A 167 -15.27 9.11 1.97
N ILE A 168 -14.79 10.25 2.46
CA ILE A 168 -13.65 10.26 3.38
C ILE A 168 -14.10 9.69 4.73
N SER A 169 -13.27 8.82 5.31
CA SER A 169 -13.53 8.19 6.60
C SER A 169 -12.67 8.78 7.72
N ILE A 170 -11.44 9.17 7.40
CA ILE A 170 -10.49 9.72 8.37
C ILE A 170 -9.97 11.06 7.89
N VAL A 171 -9.91 11.99 8.83
CA VAL A 171 -9.17 13.25 8.70
C VAL A 171 -8.11 13.30 9.79
N GLU A 172 -6.88 13.65 9.44
CA GLU A 172 -5.78 13.71 10.39
C GLU A 172 -4.88 14.92 10.15
N GLU A 173 -4.11 15.30 11.18
CA GLU A 173 -3.10 16.34 11.04
C GLU A 173 -2.01 15.95 10.04
N VAL A 174 -1.41 16.95 9.42
CA VAL A 174 -0.28 16.77 8.51
C VAL A 174 0.99 16.54 9.33
N VAL A 175 1.52 15.31 9.29
CA VAL A 175 2.80 14.99 9.93
C VAL A 175 3.94 15.58 9.11
N LYS A 176 4.83 16.31 9.78
CA LYS A 176 6.05 16.84 9.16
C LYS A 176 7.17 15.81 9.29
N GLN A 177 7.70 15.40 8.15
CA GLN A 177 8.85 14.48 8.08
C GLN A 177 10.07 15.10 8.78
N HIS A 178 10.79 14.28 9.56
CA HIS A 178 12.06 14.70 10.15
C HIS A 178 13.06 15.11 9.05
N HIS A 179 13.86 16.14 9.31
CA HIS A 179 14.77 16.72 8.32
C HIS A 179 15.69 15.67 7.67
N ASP A 180 16.29 14.77 8.47
CA ASP A 180 17.23 13.78 7.93
C ASP A 180 16.53 12.76 7.00
N MET A 181 15.29 12.42 7.31
CA MET A 181 14.48 11.52 6.46
C MET A 181 14.00 12.24 5.20
N SER A 182 13.69 13.53 5.29
CA SER A 182 13.31 14.36 4.12
C SER A 182 14.43 14.47 3.08
N ARG A 183 15.69 14.32 3.48
CA ARG A 183 16.83 14.29 2.55
C ARG A 183 16.83 13.03 1.67
N ILE A 184 16.24 11.94 2.14
CA ILE A 184 16.12 10.66 1.41
C ILE A 184 14.87 10.67 0.54
N ASN A 185 13.73 11.06 1.11
CA ASN A 185 12.46 11.16 0.41
C ASN A 185 11.65 12.36 0.95
N PRO A 186 11.67 13.52 0.25
CA PRO A 186 10.97 14.72 0.69
C PRO A 186 9.45 14.63 0.53
N ASP A 187 8.96 13.75 -0.34
CA ASP A 187 7.55 13.70 -0.76
C ASP A 187 6.71 12.71 0.06
N SER A 188 7.31 11.94 0.95
CA SER A 188 6.57 11.00 1.80
C SER A 188 7.03 11.05 3.25
N VAL A 189 6.07 10.80 4.16
CA VAL A 189 6.35 10.61 5.58
C VAL A 189 6.65 9.14 5.81
N ASN A 190 7.85 8.84 6.27
CA ASN A 190 8.23 7.51 6.72
C ASN A 190 7.91 7.43 8.22
N THR A 191 6.89 6.66 8.52
CA THR A 191 6.44 6.39 9.90
C THR A 191 6.81 4.99 10.30
#